data_1c7e545f2afc3912f3e6a944f0f842e6
#
_entry.id   1c7e545f2afc3912f3e6a944f0f842e6
#
_cell.length_a   1.000
_cell.length_b   1.000
_cell.length_c   1.000
_cell.angle_alpha   90.00
_cell.angle_beta   90.00
_cell.angle_gamma   90.00
#
_symmetry.space_group_name_H-M   'P 1'
#
loop_
_entity.id
_entity.type
_entity.pdbx_description
1 polymer ?
#
loop_
_entity_poly.entity_id
_entity_poly.type
_entity_poly.pdbx_seq_one_letter_code
_entity_poly.pdbx_strand_id
1 'polypeptide(L)' 'MSANDFINEVFSKEFSDTKEIKPYYQKMSKIFDGMTESQKEKIRNSMCLEMLERAIK' A
#
# COMPACT_ATOMS: atom_id res chain seq x y z
N MET A 1 -10.61 1.73 -7.17
CA MET A 1 -10.17 2.22 -5.84
C MET A 1 -9.54 3.60 -6.01
N SER A 2 -9.95 4.56 -5.20
CA SER A 2 -9.34 5.90 -5.23
C SER A 2 -8.04 5.90 -4.42
N ALA A 3 -7.22 6.95 -4.61
CA ALA A 3 -5.98 7.08 -3.83
C ALA A 3 -6.28 7.15 -2.32
N ASN A 4 -7.31 7.88 -1.93
CA ASN A 4 -7.68 7.99 -0.51
C ASN A 4 -8.10 6.63 0.06
N ASP A 5 -8.89 5.87 -0.69
CA ASP A 5 -9.31 4.53 -0.28
C ASP A 5 -8.10 3.61 -0.13
N PHE A 6 -7.17 3.67 -1.07
CA PHE A 6 -5.94 2.89 -1.02
C PHE A 6 -5.14 3.20 0.25
N ILE A 7 -4.92 4.49 0.51
CA ILE A 7 -4.15 4.95 1.67
C ILE A 7 -4.83 4.51 2.97
N ASN A 8 -6.14 4.68 3.08
CA ASN A 8 -6.90 4.28 4.26
C ASN A 8 -6.85 2.78 4.47
N GLU A 9 -6.96 2.01 3.39
CA GLU A 9 -6.88 0.55 3.44
C GLU A 9 -5.55 0.10 4.01
N VAL A 10 -4.44 0.65 3.52
CA VAL A 10 -3.11 0.26 3.97
C VAL A 10 -2.90 0.62 5.44
N PHE A 11 -3.26 1.84 5.84
CA PHE A 11 -3.02 2.28 7.21
C PHE A 11 -3.95 1.64 8.23
N SER A 12 -5.12 1.16 7.81
CA SER A 12 -6.06 0.49 8.72
C SER A 12 -5.88 -1.02 8.75
N LYS A 13 -5.07 -1.58 7.85
CA LYS A 13 -4.88 -3.02 7.77
C LYS A 13 -4.08 -3.54 8.95
N GLU A 14 -4.60 -4.59 9.59
CA GLU A 14 -3.92 -5.29 10.67
C GLU A 14 -3.47 -6.66 10.18
N PHE A 15 -2.32 -7.12 10.65
CA PHE A 15 -1.76 -8.40 10.27
C PHE A 15 -1.59 -9.27 11.51
N SER A 16 -2.07 -10.51 11.42
CA SER A 16 -1.90 -11.51 12.48
C SER A 16 -0.47 -12.05 12.51
N ASP A 17 0.20 -12.04 11.36
CA ASP A 17 1.54 -12.60 11.19
C ASP A 17 2.29 -11.72 10.18
N THR A 18 3.57 -11.46 10.46
CA THR A 18 4.42 -10.66 9.57
C THR A 18 4.55 -11.28 8.17
N LYS A 19 4.37 -12.59 8.06
CA LYS A 19 4.39 -13.29 6.76
C LYS A 19 3.27 -12.85 5.82
N GLU A 20 2.19 -12.28 6.36
CA GLU A 20 1.07 -11.77 5.57
C GLU A 20 1.38 -10.45 4.88
N ILE A 21 2.39 -9.73 5.36
CA ILE A 21 2.70 -8.38 4.85
C ILE A 21 3.19 -8.42 3.41
N LYS A 22 4.09 -9.35 3.09
CA LYS A 22 4.67 -9.43 1.74
C LYS A 22 3.63 -9.69 0.64
N PRO A 23 2.74 -10.70 0.76
CA PRO A 23 1.70 -10.90 -0.25
C PRO A 23 0.73 -9.73 -0.33
N TYR A 24 0.43 -9.09 0.79
CA TYR A 24 -0.41 -7.90 0.81
C TYR A 24 0.26 -6.75 0.05
N TYR A 25 1.54 -6.51 0.31
CA TYR A 25 2.32 -5.50 -0.39
C TYR A 25 2.31 -5.74 -1.91
N GLN A 26 2.51 -6.99 -2.33
CA GLN A 26 2.49 -7.35 -3.75
C GLN A 26 1.14 -7.06 -4.38
N LYS A 27 0.04 -7.40 -3.70
CA LYS A 27 -1.30 -7.11 -4.16
C LYS A 27 -1.53 -5.60 -4.31
N MET A 28 -1.16 -4.83 -3.30
CA MET A 28 -1.36 -3.38 -3.31
C MET A 28 -0.47 -2.70 -4.36
N SER A 29 0.74 -3.22 -4.59
CA SER A 29 1.63 -2.70 -5.63
C SER A 29 1.04 -2.87 -7.02
N LYS A 30 0.36 -3.97 -7.28
CA LYS A 30 -0.32 -4.19 -8.57
C LYS A 30 -1.47 -3.21 -8.77
N ILE A 31 -2.24 -2.96 -7.72
CA ILE A 31 -3.31 -1.97 -7.76
C ILE A 31 -2.73 -0.58 -8.04
N PHE A 32 -1.65 -0.25 -7.35
CA PHE A 32 -0.93 1.02 -7.53
C PHE A 32 -0.47 1.20 -8.98
N ASP A 33 0.11 0.17 -9.58
CA ASP A 33 0.62 0.23 -10.95
C ASP A 33 -0.48 0.55 -11.97
N GLY A 34 -1.71 0.18 -11.68
CA GLY A 34 -2.85 0.45 -12.56
C GLY A 34 -3.50 1.82 -12.36
N MET A 35 -3.00 2.61 -11.42
CA MET A 35 -3.56 3.92 -11.12
C MET A 35 -2.99 5.03 -11.99
N THR A 36 -3.68 6.18 -12.01
CA THR A 36 -3.19 7.37 -12.71
C THR A 36 -1.98 7.95 -11.99
N GLU A 37 -1.19 8.76 -12.69
CA GLU A 37 -0.02 9.41 -12.09
C GLU A 37 -0.40 10.30 -10.90
N SER A 38 -1.54 10.98 -11.00
CA SER A 38 -2.04 11.82 -9.92
C SER A 38 -2.33 11.01 -8.65
N GLN A 39 -2.96 9.85 -8.82
CA GLN A 39 -3.25 8.94 -7.71
C GLN A 39 -1.98 8.33 -7.14
N LYS A 40 -1.06 7.92 -8.01
CA LYS A 40 0.24 7.36 -7.59
C LYS A 40 1.02 8.36 -6.75
N GLU A 41 1.02 9.63 -7.15
CA GLU A 41 1.72 10.66 -6.41
C GLU A 41 1.16 10.84 -5.01
N LYS A 42 -0.16 10.85 -4.87
CA LYS A 42 -0.82 10.92 -3.55
C LYS A 42 -0.39 9.77 -2.66
N ILE A 43 -0.36 8.56 -3.22
CA ILE A 43 0.02 7.36 -2.47
C ILE A 43 1.48 7.43 -2.06
N ARG A 44 2.36 7.86 -2.97
CA ARG A 44 3.79 8.02 -2.64
C ARG A 44 4.00 9.04 -1.52
N ASN A 45 3.27 10.15 -1.57
CA ASN A 45 3.38 11.19 -0.55
C ASN A 45 2.89 10.73 0.82
N SER A 46 1.95 9.78 0.86
CA SER A 46 1.45 9.23 2.12
C SER A 46 2.44 8.30 2.80
N MET A 47 3.43 7.78 2.08
CA MET A 47 4.44 6.84 2.57
C MET A 47 3.87 5.47 2.97
N CYS A 48 2.64 5.16 2.57
CA CYS A 48 2.01 3.91 3.00
C CYS A 48 2.70 2.66 2.43
N LEU A 49 3.13 2.70 1.16
CA LEU A 49 3.86 1.58 0.57
C LEU A 49 5.25 1.43 1.16
N GLU A 50 5.92 2.54 1.45
CA GLU A 50 7.23 2.54 2.08
C GLU A 50 7.15 1.96 3.50
N MET A 51 6.06 2.23 4.20
CA MET A 51 5.81 1.63 5.51
C MET A 51 5.74 0.11 5.42
N LEU A 52 5.02 -0.41 4.41
CA LEU A 52 4.93 -1.86 4.18
C LEU A 52 6.29 -2.45 3.83
N GLU A 53 7.06 -1.79 2.97
CA GLU A 53 8.40 -2.24 2.61
C GLU A 53 9.31 -2.38 3.82
N ARG A 54 9.27 -1.40 4.72
CA ARG A 54 10.07 -1.44 5.95
C ARG A 54 9.66 -2.60 6.85
N ALA A 55 8.38 -2.90 6.90
CA ALA A 55 7.86 -4.00 7.72
C ALA A 55 8.26 -5.37 7.18
N ILE A 56 8.51 -5.48 5.86
CA ILE A 56 8.92 -6.74 5.23
C ILE A 56 10.40 -7.05 5.51
N LYS A 57 11.22 -6.02 5.64
CA LYS A 57 12.67 -6.18 5.82
C LYS A 57 13.07 -6.54 7.25
#